data_94daca33c43b42dbfb1afc5bc4769631
#
_entry.id   94daca33c43b42dbfb1afc5bc4769631
#
_cell.length_a   1.000
_cell.length_b   1.000
_cell.length_c   1.000
_cell.angle_alpha   90.00
_cell.angle_beta   90.00
_cell.angle_gamma   90.00
#
_symmetry.space_group_name_H-M   'P 1'
#
loop_
_entity.id
_entity.type
_entity.pdbx_description
1 polymer ?
#
loop_
_entity_poly.entity_id
_entity_poly.type
_entity_poly.pdbx_seq_one_letter_code
_entity_poly.pdbx_strand_id
1 'polypeptide(L)'
;MSDHVVITGVGAVTPLGITADEIVAGLDAGRSGVSRQVVDGCMDVCFGRVPAAIHDHADRIFSHLRDDEQEAARNDEGLLFGMYAADKALEDSGLTATDETRHRVAVVV
;
A
#
# COMPACT_ATOMS: atom_id res chain seq x y z
N MET A 1 -0.15 15.79 -32.94
CA MET A 1 -0.12 15.85 -31.47
C MET A 1 0.61 14.64 -30.94
N SER A 2 1.57 14.84 -30.09
CA SER A 2 2.20 13.72 -29.35
C SER A 2 1.34 13.40 -28.14
N ASP A 3 0.94 12.13 -28.00
CA ASP A 3 0.30 11.65 -26.80
C ASP A 3 1.35 11.50 -25.70
N HIS A 4 1.09 12.10 -24.55
CA HIS A 4 1.95 11.99 -23.39
C HIS A 4 1.34 10.97 -22.40
N VAL A 5 2.17 10.06 -21.94
CA VAL A 5 1.82 9.17 -20.83
C VAL A 5 2.23 9.86 -19.52
N VAL A 6 1.30 9.98 -18.60
CA VAL A 6 1.51 10.66 -17.33
C VAL A 6 1.08 9.75 -16.15
N ILE A 7 1.72 9.96 -15.00
CA ILE A 7 1.31 9.35 -13.73
C ILE A 7 0.23 10.25 -13.14
N THR A 8 -0.95 9.70 -12.85
CA THR A 8 -2.10 10.45 -12.32
C THR A 8 -2.38 10.19 -10.85
N GLY A 9 -1.83 9.14 -10.28
CA GLY A 9 -1.99 8.82 -8.87
C GLY A 9 -0.87 7.92 -8.35
N VAL A 10 -0.54 8.09 -7.09
CA VAL A 10 0.50 7.34 -6.39
C VAL A 10 -0.04 6.82 -5.06
N GLY A 11 0.27 5.58 -4.74
CA GLY A 11 0.04 4.99 -3.43
C GLY A 11 1.28 4.24 -2.96
N ALA A 12 1.58 4.34 -1.69
CA ALA A 12 2.75 3.68 -1.11
C ALA A 12 2.47 3.22 0.32
N VAL A 13 3.12 2.13 0.69
CA VAL A 13 3.16 1.60 2.06
C VAL A 13 4.63 1.49 2.46
N THR A 14 5.01 2.21 3.48
CA THR A 14 6.40 2.30 3.91
C THR A 14 6.51 2.30 5.44
N PRO A 15 7.69 2.00 5.99
CA PRO A 15 7.93 2.15 7.43
C PRO A 15 7.83 3.59 7.95
N LEU A 16 7.85 4.60 7.08
CA LEU A 16 7.65 6.01 7.46
C LEU A 16 6.18 6.40 7.55
N GLY A 17 5.30 5.66 6.88
CA GLY A 17 3.88 5.92 6.88
C GLY A 17 3.14 5.17 5.77
N ILE A 18 1.83 5.23 5.82
CA ILE A 18 0.91 4.62 4.86
C ILE A 18 0.14 5.66 4.04
N THR A 19 0.45 6.94 4.24
CA THR A 19 -0.06 8.05 3.43
C THR A 19 1.09 8.86 2.85
N ALA A 20 0.86 9.54 1.75
CA ALA A 20 1.87 10.39 1.12
C ALA A 20 2.35 11.49 2.09
N ASP A 21 1.44 12.11 2.83
CA ASP A 21 1.77 13.17 3.79
C ASP A 21 2.66 12.67 4.93
N GLU A 22 2.38 11.48 5.48
CA GLU A 22 3.22 10.87 6.52
C GLU A 22 4.63 10.55 6.00
N ILE A 23 4.72 10.02 4.79
CA ILE A 23 5.99 9.66 4.16
C ILE A 23 6.82 10.91 3.92
N VAL A 24 6.24 11.95 3.32
CA VAL A 24 6.91 13.23 3.04
C VAL A 24 7.34 13.89 4.35
N ALA A 25 6.47 13.97 5.34
CA ALA A 25 6.81 14.53 6.65
C ALA A 25 7.94 13.75 7.34
N GLY A 26 7.96 12.43 7.18
CA GLY A 26 9.05 11.58 7.68
C GLY A 26 10.38 11.88 7.01
N LEU A 27 10.38 12.02 5.68
CA LEU A 27 11.57 12.35 4.91
C LEU A 27 12.08 13.76 5.22
N ASP A 28 11.20 14.74 5.28
CA ASP A 28 11.55 16.12 5.61
C ASP A 28 12.14 16.26 7.02
N ALA A 29 11.64 15.45 7.96
CA ALA A 29 12.18 15.39 9.31
C ALA A 29 13.49 14.56 9.43
N GLY A 30 13.98 13.99 8.33
CA GLY A 30 15.17 13.14 8.33
C GLY A 30 14.98 11.84 9.11
N ARG A 31 13.75 11.36 9.29
CA ARG A 31 13.48 10.10 10.00
C ARG A 31 13.89 8.90 9.17
N SER A 32 14.48 7.90 9.83
CA SER A 32 14.66 6.58 9.23
C SER A 32 13.45 5.70 9.56
N GLY A 33 12.94 5.00 8.57
CA GLY A 33 11.94 3.96 8.76
C GLY A 33 12.54 2.63 9.23
N VAL A 34 13.88 2.52 9.24
CA VAL A 34 14.60 1.32 9.67
C VAL A 34 15.05 1.49 11.11
N SER A 35 14.78 0.51 11.95
CA SER A 35 15.22 0.46 13.33
C SER A 35 15.87 -0.88 13.65
N ARG A 36 16.75 -0.85 14.67
CA ARG A 36 17.34 -2.06 15.20
C ARG A 36 16.34 -2.77 16.10
N GLN A 37 16.14 -4.04 15.85
CA GLN A 37 15.22 -4.89 16.61
C GLN A 37 15.97 -6.10 17.17
N VAL A 38 15.66 -6.46 18.40
CA VAL A 38 16.10 -7.72 18.98
C VAL A 38 14.97 -8.72 18.83
N VAL A 39 15.22 -9.79 18.09
CA VAL A 39 14.28 -10.89 17.92
C VAL A 39 14.73 -12.03 18.83
N ASP A 40 13.83 -12.59 19.62
CA ASP A 40 14.12 -13.65 20.57
C ASP A 40 14.93 -14.80 19.93
N GLY A 41 16.10 -15.10 20.50
CA GLY A 41 17.00 -16.15 20.04
C GLY A 41 17.78 -15.85 18.77
N CYS A 42 17.66 -14.63 18.21
CA CYS A 42 18.37 -14.19 17.03
C CYS A 42 19.27 -12.99 17.34
N MET A 43 20.20 -12.77 16.43
CA MET A 43 21.04 -11.57 16.45
C MET A 43 20.18 -10.30 16.27
N ASP A 44 20.71 -9.16 16.69
CA ASP A 44 20.13 -7.86 16.35
C ASP A 44 19.99 -7.72 14.84
N VAL A 45 18.80 -7.41 14.38
CA VAL A 45 18.51 -7.16 12.97
C VAL A 45 17.97 -5.76 12.75
N CYS A 46 18.29 -5.18 11.62
CA CYS A 46 17.77 -3.89 11.20
C CYS A 46 16.68 -4.14 10.15
N PHE A 47 15.47 -3.68 10.44
CA PHE A 47 14.38 -3.73 9.47
C PHE A 47 13.40 -2.57 9.65
N GLY A 48 12.65 -2.28 8.60
CA GLY A 48 11.56 -1.31 8.64
C GLY A 48 10.24 -2.02 8.91
N ARG A 49 9.50 -1.53 9.88
CA ARG A 49 8.15 -2.03 10.20
C ARG A 49 7.11 -1.04 9.70
N VAL A 50 6.17 -1.54 8.92
CA VAL A 50 5.02 -0.74 8.49
C VAL A 50 4.15 -0.43 9.72
N PRO A 51 3.62 0.81 9.83
CA PRO A 51 2.73 1.17 10.93
C PRO A 51 1.53 0.23 11.05
N ALA A 52 1.24 -0.20 12.28
CA ALA A 52 0.14 -1.15 12.55
C ALA A 52 -1.25 -0.62 12.13
N ALA A 53 -1.40 0.70 12.01
CA ALA A 53 -2.63 1.34 11.54
C ALA A 53 -3.12 0.84 10.17
N ILE A 54 -2.25 0.23 9.36
CA ILE A 54 -2.68 -0.36 8.09
C ILE A 54 -3.70 -1.48 8.30
N HIS A 55 -3.62 -2.21 9.41
CA HIS A 55 -4.55 -3.30 9.72
C HIS A 55 -5.98 -2.82 9.95
N ASP A 56 -6.17 -1.56 10.35
CA ASP A 56 -7.50 -0.95 10.52
C ASP A 56 -8.25 -0.84 9.18
N HIS A 57 -7.54 -0.91 8.08
CA HIS A 57 -8.09 -0.87 6.72
C HIS A 57 -8.36 -2.25 6.11
N ALA A 58 -7.90 -3.33 6.75
CA ALA A 58 -7.94 -4.67 6.18
C ALA A 58 -9.36 -5.11 5.78
N ASP A 59 -10.35 -4.89 6.64
CA ASP A 59 -11.73 -5.29 6.37
C ASP A 59 -12.29 -4.58 5.12
N ARG A 60 -12.03 -3.29 4.98
CA ARG A 60 -12.44 -2.51 3.81
C ARG A 60 -11.71 -2.97 2.54
N ILE A 61 -10.39 -3.14 2.63
CA ILE A 61 -9.56 -3.56 1.49
C ILE A 61 -9.96 -4.94 1.00
N PHE A 62 -10.22 -5.88 1.92
CA PHE A 62 -10.57 -7.25 1.55
C PHE A 62 -12.05 -7.47 1.26
N SER A 63 -12.91 -6.47 1.47
CA SER A 63 -14.35 -6.59 1.23
C SER A 63 -14.72 -6.96 -0.22
N HIS A 64 -13.81 -6.72 -1.16
CA HIS A 64 -13.99 -7.06 -2.58
C HIS A 64 -13.61 -8.50 -2.91
N LEU A 65 -12.97 -9.21 -2.00
CA LEU A 65 -12.62 -10.61 -2.14
C LEU A 65 -13.77 -11.50 -1.70
N ARG A 66 -13.81 -12.74 -2.21
CA ARG A 66 -14.77 -13.75 -1.74
C ARG A 66 -14.41 -14.15 -0.30
N ASP A 67 -15.37 -14.67 0.45
CA ASP A 67 -15.19 -14.99 1.87
C ASP A 67 -14.03 -15.96 2.13
N ASP A 68 -13.88 -16.98 1.27
CA ASP A 68 -12.76 -17.93 1.35
C ASP A 68 -11.40 -17.28 1.04
N GLU A 69 -11.37 -16.32 0.14
CA GLU A 69 -10.17 -15.56 -0.20
C GLU A 69 -9.80 -14.57 0.91
N GLN A 70 -10.79 -13.97 1.59
CA GLN A 70 -10.55 -13.04 2.69
C GLN A 70 -9.81 -13.70 3.85
N GLU A 71 -10.16 -14.93 4.22
CA GLU A 71 -9.48 -15.66 5.28
C GLU A 71 -8.00 -15.91 4.95
N ALA A 72 -7.71 -16.31 3.71
CA ALA A 72 -6.35 -16.49 3.23
C ALA A 72 -5.58 -15.14 3.19
N ALA A 73 -6.23 -14.08 2.72
CA ALA A 73 -5.65 -12.76 2.59
C ALA A 73 -5.27 -12.13 3.94
N ARG A 74 -6.01 -12.42 5.01
CA ARG A 74 -5.71 -11.89 6.36
C ARG A 74 -4.39 -12.41 6.93
N ASN A 75 -3.87 -13.52 6.41
CA ASN A 75 -2.60 -14.09 6.80
C ASN A 75 -1.43 -13.64 5.90
N ASP A 76 -1.69 -12.79 4.92
CA ASP A 76 -0.70 -12.26 3.99
C ASP A 76 -0.61 -10.74 4.07
N GLU A 77 0.33 -10.25 4.90
CA GLU A 77 0.57 -8.81 5.01
C GLU A 77 1.03 -8.17 3.70
N GLY A 78 1.77 -8.89 2.88
CA GLY A 78 2.23 -8.40 1.58
C GLY A 78 1.04 -8.10 0.65
N LEU A 79 0.02 -8.95 0.67
CA LEU A 79 -1.21 -8.73 -0.08
C LEU A 79 -1.96 -7.50 0.43
N LEU A 80 -2.08 -7.33 1.75
CA LEU A 80 -2.70 -6.15 2.34
C LEU A 80 -1.96 -4.86 1.91
N PHE A 81 -0.64 -4.86 1.97
CA PHE A 81 0.18 -3.70 1.59
C PHE A 81 0.00 -3.35 0.11
N GLY A 82 0.05 -4.35 -0.77
CA GLY A 82 -0.14 -4.16 -2.20
C GLY A 82 -1.52 -3.63 -2.56
N MET A 83 -2.57 -4.23 -2.01
CA MET A 83 -3.95 -3.81 -2.25
C MET A 83 -4.22 -2.42 -1.67
N TYR A 84 -3.71 -2.11 -0.49
CA TYR A 84 -3.84 -0.78 0.12
C TYR A 84 -3.14 0.29 -0.72
N ALA A 85 -1.91 0.03 -1.16
CA ALA A 85 -1.17 0.97 -2.02
C ALA A 85 -1.91 1.23 -3.35
N ALA A 86 -2.45 0.17 -3.97
CA ALA A 86 -3.24 0.30 -5.19
C ALA A 86 -4.53 1.11 -4.98
N ASP A 87 -5.24 0.86 -3.88
CA ASP A 87 -6.43 1.61 -3.49
C ASP A 87 -6.13 3.11 -3.33
N LYS A 88 -5.02 3.44 -2.66
CA LYS A 88 -4.58 4.83 -2.51
C LYS A 88 -4.16 5.48 -3.82
N ALA A 89 -3.53 4.76 -4.72
CA ALA A 89 -3.20 5.27 -6.05
C ALA A 89 -4.44 5.56 -6.88
N LEU A 90 -5.46 4.70 -6.82
CA LEU A 90 -6.74 4.93 -7.48
C LEU A 90 -7.47 6.15 -6.90
N GLU A 91 -7.52 6.26 -5.58
CA GLU A 91 -8.09 7.41 -4.89
C GLU A 91 -7.40 8.72 -5.29
N ASP A 92 -6.07 8.75 -5.27
CA ASP A 92 -5.25 9.91 -5.65
C ASP A 92 -5.45 10.30 -7.12
N SER A 93 -5.56 9.33 -8.01
CA SER A 93 -5.77 9.57 -9.45
C SER A 93 -7.15 10.10 -9.79
N GLY A 94 -8.14 9.91 -8.93
CA GLY A 94 -9.56 10.16 -9.24
C GLY A 94 -10.13 9.25 -10.32
N LEU A 95 -9.41 8.18 -10.70
CA LEU A 95 -9.87 7.24 -11.73
C LEU A 95 -11.04 6.40 -11.21
N THR A 96 -12.14 6.43 -11.94
CA THR A 96 -13.27 5.53 -11.73
C THR A 96 -13.42 4.62 -12.94
N ALA A 97 -13.25 3.33 -12.74
CA ALA A 97 -13.54 2.34 -13.78
C ALA A 97 -15.06 2.10 -13.87
N THR A 98 -15.62 2.37 -15.02
CA THR A 98 -17.04 2.08 -15.35
C THR A 98 -17.13 0.84 -16.22
N ASP A 99 -18.34 0.30 -16.40
CA ASP A 99 -18.55 -0.83 -17.32
C ASP A 99 -18.10 -0.53 -18.74
N GLU A 100 -18.15 0.75 -19.14
CA GLU A 100 -17.71 1.20 -20.46
C GLU A 100 -16.19 1.35 -20.57
N THR A 101 -15.50 1.66 -19.49
CA THR A 101 -14.07 1.99 -19.51
C THR A 101 -13.17 0.91 -18.91
N ARG A 102 -13.72 -0.03 -18.13
CA ARG A 102 -12.93 -1.07 -17.42
C ARG A 102 -12.04 -1.91 -18.33
N HIS A 103 -12.43 -2.13 -19.60
CA HIS A 103 -11.62 -2.86 -20.56
C HIS A 103 -10.36 -2.11 -21.02
N ARG A 104 -10.23 -0.83 -20.67
CA ARG A 104 -9.07 0.02 -20.96
C ARG A 104 -8.13 0.13 -19.76
N VAL A 105 -8.46 -0.51 -18.64
CA VAL A 105 -7.64 -0.51 -17.42
C VAL A 105 -6.94 -1.86 -17.32
N ALA A 106 -5.62 -1.84 -17.17
CA ALA A 106 -4.82 -3.02 -16.93
C ALA A 106 -4.11 -2.91 -15.57
N VAL A 107 -3.97 -4.04 -14.90
CA VAL A 107 -3.17 -4.18 -13.68
C VAL A 107 -1.90 -4.95 -14.03
N VAL A 108 -0.77 -4.37 -13.71
CA VAL A 108 0.55 -4.98 -13.92
C VAL A 108 1.23 -5.09 -12.56
N VAL A 109 1.64 -6.29 -12.18
CA VAL A 109 2.34 -6.61 -10.92
C VAL A 109 3.61 -7.38 -11.19
#